data_35a5b4e4f7d3a476d1a34d6e013512bd
#
_entry.id   35a5b4e4f7d3a476d1a34d6e013512bd
#
_cell.length_a   1.000
_cell.length_b   1.000
_cell.length_c   1.000
_cell.angle_alpha   90.00
_cell.angle_beta   90.00
_cell.angle_gamma   90.00
#
_symmetry.space_group_name_H-M   'P 1'
#
loop_
_entity.id
_entity.type
_entity.pdbx_description
1 polymer ?
#
loop_
_entity_poly.entity_id
_entity_poly.type
_entity_poly.pdbx_seq_one_letter_code
_entity_poly.pdbx_strand_id
1 'polypeptide(L)'
;MSDVFDQLLALLTPERLLRDPRATGEGVRVCIIDSGVERAILEEKFQRQGQELPPIDGGIFAPDQPQPLPYEGKQSTPHGTTVADIILTIAPRVQLFSADVFGPRGSCEVETVIQALRWAVDVWKCQIVNLSLGVPESRLQQLPRRHQFLRAVEDAYYKDVLLLAAAHNEHPLTRSYPAAFAPPLLSVDKSLFDDPLHFAYLLRDQVEFQAHGRGYLGPFAQEPATSWAAPHLAGIAARLMSLRPGLKPFEVKTILYWMFRARSLK
;
A
#
# COMPACT_ATOMS: atom_id res chain seq x y z
N MET A 1 -35.15 -20.04 3.17
CA MET A 1 -34.52 -19.29 4.29
C MET A 1 -33.09 -19.06 3.92
N SER A 2 -32.66 -17.79 3.77
CA SER A 2 -31.23 -17.53 3.55
C SER A 2 -30.45 -17.97 4.78
N ASP A 3 -29.35 -18.66 4.59
CA ASP A 3 -28.43 -19.03 5.66
C ASP A 3 -27.96 -17.76 6.39
N VAL A 4 -27.72 -17.89 7.70
CA VAL A 4 -27.14 -16.81 8.54
C VAL A 4 -25.85 -16.28 7.91
N PHE A 5 -25.09 -17.16 7.26
CA PHE A 5 -23.86 -16.80 6.57
C PHE A 5 -24.11 -15.89 5.35
N ASP A 6 -25.16 -16.18 4.55
CA ASP A 6 -25.57 -15.33 3.42
C ASP A 6 -25.99 -13.94 3.89
N GLN A 7 -26.64 -13.85 5.06
CA GLN A 7 -27.01 -12.58 5.68
C GLN A 7 -25.78 -11.78 6.11
N LEU A 8 -24.75 -12.42 6.69
CA LEU A 8 -23.48 -11.77 7.02
C LEU A 8 -22.77 -11.28 5.77
N LEU A 9 -22.69 -12.11 4.71
CA LEU A 9 -22.07 -11.72 3.44
C LEU A 9 -22.77 -10.51 2.81
N ALA A 10 -24.09 -10.42 2.92
CA ALA A 10 -24.86 -9.28 2.43
C ALA A 10 -24.53 -7.95 3.13
N LEU A 11 -23.90 -8.00 4.32
CA LEU A 11 -23.42 -6.82 5.04
C LEU A 11 -21.99 -6.42 4.62
N LEU A 12 -21.20 -7.38 4.15
CA LEU A 12 -19.80 -7.17 3.77
C LEU A 12 -19.66 -6.83 2.28
N THR A 13 -20.43 -5.88 1.79
CA THR A 13 -20.34 -5.46 0.38
C THR A 13 -19.53 -4.18 0.23
N PRO A 14 -18.82 -4.00 -0.90
CA PRO A 14 -18.11 -2.75 -1.19
C PRO A 14 -19.01 -1.54 -1.12
N GLU A 15 -20.27 -1.65 -1.58
CA GLU A 15 -21.27 -0.57 -1.58
C GLU A 15 -21.59 -0.10 -0.16
N ARG A 16 -21.64 -1.03 0.80
CA ARG A 16 -21.94 -0.70 2.20
C ARG A 16 -20.73 -0.23 2.98
N LEU A 17 -19.57 -0.82 2.73
CA LEU A 17 -18.35 -0.54 3.48
C LEU A 17 -17.49 0.54 2.82
N LEU A 18 -17.11 0.35 1.56
CA LEU A 18 -16.17 1.27 0.89
C LEU A 18 -16.83 2.58 0.45
N ARG A 19 -18.15 2.58 0.19
CA ARG A 19 -18.90 3.78 -0.18
C ARG A 19 -19.63 4.44 1.00
N ASP A 20 -19.42 3.96 2.23
CA ASP A 20 -19.87 4.66 3.43
C ASP A 20 -19.18 6.03 3.52
N PRO A 21 -19.92 7.14 3.76
CA PRO A 21 -19.33 8.48 3.85
C PRO A 21 -18.24 8.62 4.93
N ARG A 22 -18.27 7.77 5.95
CA ARG A 22 -17.25 7.74 7.03
C ARG A 22 -15.99 6.99 6.62
N ALA A 23 -16.03 6.19 5.56
CA ALA A 23 -14.90 5.43 5.04
C ALA A 23 -13.94 6.34 4.26
N THR A 24 -13.30 7.28 4.94
CA THR A 24 -12.45 8.31 4.34
C THR A 24 -10.95 8.09 4.57
N GLY A 25 -10.58 7.12 5.41
CA GLY A 25 -9.22 6.94 5.89
C GLY A 25 -8.87 7.81 7.10
N GLU A 26 -9.83 8.56 7.66
CA GLU A 26 -9.59 9.44 8.83
C GLU A 26 -9.09 8.63 10.03
N GLY A 27 -8.04 9.15 10.69
CA GLY A 27 -7.40 8.49 11.82
C GLY A 27 -6.43 7.35 11.43
N VAL A 28 -6.27 7.07 10.14
CA VAL A 28 -5.35 6.03 9.65
C VAL A 28 -4.04 6.66 9.17
N ARG A 29 -2.91 6.16 9.69
CA ARG A 29 -1.55 6.54 9.26
C ARG A 29 -1.04 5.55 8.24
N VAL A 30 -0.69 6.04 7.07
CA VAL A 30 -0.19 5.24 5.95
C VAL A 30 1.23 5.68 5.61
N CYS A 31 2.18 4.76 5.66
CA CYS A 31 3.53 4.99 5.16
C CYS A 31 3.65 4.51 3.72
N ILE A 32 4.32 5.33 2.91
CA ILE A 32 4.75 5.00 1.55
C ILE A 32 6.27 4.84 1.58
N ILE A 33 6.76 3.63 1.40
CA ILE A 33 8.20 3.37 1.22
C ILE A 33 8.47 3.35 -0.28
N ASP A 34 9.03 4.45 -0.78
CA ASP A 34 9.20 4.73 -2.21
C ASP A 34 10.28 5.81 -2.44
N SER A 35 10.17 6.59 -3.48
CA SER A 35 11.10 7.64 -3.92
C SER A 35 10.74 9.06 -3.44
N GLY A 36 10.11 9.19 -2.29
CA GLY A 36 9.65 10.47 -1.78
C GLY A 36 8.35 10.96 -2.40
N VAL A 37 7.78 12.01 -1.82
CA VAL A 37 6.52 12.62 -2.26
C VAL A 37 6.73 14.13 -2.49
N GLU A 38 6.45 14.61 -3.69
CA GLU A 38 6.46 16.05 -4.00
C GLU A 38 5.15 16.68 -3.53
N ARG A 39 5.20 17.31 -2.38
CA ARG A 39 4.04 17.87 -1.71
C ARG A 39 3.34 18.95 -2.54
N ALA A 40 4.11 19.80 -3.22
CA ALA A 40 3.57 20.90 -4.01
C ALA A 40 2.64 20.43 -5.15
N ILE A 41 2.94 19.27 -5.77
CA ILE A 41 2.09 18.70 -6.83
C ILE A 41 0.73 18.28 -6.26
N LEU A 42 0.73 17.66 -5.09
CA LEU A 42 -0.50 17.23 -4.44
C LEU A 42 -1.31 18.40 -3.90
N GLU A 43 -0.67 19.42 -3.32
CA GLU A 43 -1.32 20.67 -2.88
C GLU A 43 -2.04 21.36 -4.04
N GLU A 44 -1.39 21.50 -5.18
CA GLU A 44 -2.00 22.09 -6.38
C GLU A 44 -3.23 21.28 -6.84
N LYS A 45 -3.12 19.94 -6.87
CA LYS A 45 -4.24 19.06 -7.26
C LYS A 45 -5.43 19.22 -6.31
N PHE A 46 -5.18 19.16 -4.99
CA PHE A 46 -6.23 19.27 -3.97
C PHE A 46 -6.90 20.66 -3.99
N GLN A 47 -6.13 21.73 -4.13
CA GLN A 47 -6.66 23.09 -4.27
C GLN A 47 -7.57 23.23 -5.49
N ARG A 48 -7.20 22.65 -6.65
CA ARG A 48 -8.07 22.65 -7.85
C ARG A 48 -9.38 21.91 -7.62
N GLN A 49 -9.42 20.94 -6.68
CA GLN A 49 -10.62 20.21 -6.30
C GLN A 49 -11.41 20.87 -5.17
N GLY A 50 -10.96 22.01 -4.66
CA GLY A 50 -11.56 22.70 -3.51
C GLY A 50 -11.40 21.92 -2.21
N GLN A 51 -10.37 21.09 -2.10
CA GLN A 51 -10.07 20.24 -0.95
C GLN A 51 -8.76 20.66 -0.29
N GLU A 52 -8.64 20.37 1.00
CA GLU A 52 -7.39 20.53 1.75
C GLU A 52 -6.58 19.23 1.68
N LEU A 53 -5.27 19.35 1.38
CA LEU A 53 -4.35 18.22 1.41
C LEU A 53 -4.15 17.77 2.87
N PRO A 54 -4.37 16.48 3.19
CA PRO A 54 -4.08 15.97 4.53
C PRO A 54 -2.58 16.08 4.87
N PRO A 55 -2.21 16.01 6.17
CA PRO A 55 -0.82 16.10 6.58
C PRO A 55 0.05 15.03 5.94
N ILE A 56 1.19 15.45 5.40
CA ILE A 56 2.25 14.57 4.90
C ILE A 56 3.51 14.88 5.71
N ASP A 57 3.99 13.88 6.42
CA ASP A 57 5.27 13.88 7.14
C ASP A 57 6.19 12.83 6.52
N GLY A 58 7.40 12.62 7.06
CA GLY A 58 8.28 11.59 6.52
C GLY A 58 9.74 11.78 6.81
N GLY A 59 10.57 11.13 6.00
CA GLY A 59 12.03 11.21 6.06
C GLY A 59 12.71 10.59 4.86
N ILE A 60 13.98 10.99 4.67
CA ILE A 60 14.87 10.45 3.64
C ILE A 60 15.82 9.46 4.32
N PHE A 61 15.79 8.22 3.88
CA PHE A 61 16.60 7.13 4.41
C PHE A 61 17.83 6.89 3.52
N ALA A 62 18.98 6.74 4.15
CA ALA A 62 20.23 6.43 3.47
C ALA A 62 20.98 5.32 4.21
N PRO A 63 21.75 4.46 3.49
CA PRO A 63 22.41 3.28 4.08
C PRO A 63 23.34 3.62 5.26
N ASP A 64 23.98 4.77 5.18
CA ASP A 64 25.02 5.20 6.15
C ASP A 64 24.48 6.08 7.27
N GLN A 65 23.16 6.28 7.33
CA GLN A 65 22.50 7.14 8.33
C GLN A 65 21.65 6.29 9.28
N PRO A 66 21.92 6.32 10.59
CA PRO A 66 21.12 5.58 11.57
C PRO A 66 19.69 6.15 11.76
N GLN A 67 19.48 7.41 11.39
CA GLN A 67 18.19 8.09 11.43
C GLN A 67 17.91 8.75 10.08
N PRO A 68 16.62 8.83 9.68
CA PRO A 68 16.27 9.52 8.45
C PRO A 68 16.54 11.02 8.56
N LEU A 69 16.92 11.61 7.44
CA LEU A 69 16.94 13.07 7.30
C LEU A 69 15.49 13.58 7.23
N PRO A 70 15.23 14.84 7.63
CA PRO A 70 13.89 15.43 7.60
C PRO A 70 13.28 15.39 6.19
N TYR A 71 11.98 15.14 6.12
CA TYR A 71 11.21 15.27 4.88
C TYR A 71 11.00 16.74 4.54
N GLU A 72 11.39 17.14 3.34
CA GLU A 72 11.31 18.52 2.85
C GLU A 72 10.19 18.75 1.84
N GLY A 73 9.25 17.82 1.70
CA GLY A 73 8.18 17.91 0.71
C GLY A 73 8.64 17.61 -0.72
N LYS A 74 9.75 16.89 -0.87
CA LYS A 74 10.40 16.60 -2.15
C LYS A 74 10.39 15.09 -2.45
N GLN A 75 10.59 14.77 -3.73
CA GLN A 75 10.71 13.42 -4.26
C GLN A 75 12.04 13.23 -4.96
N SER A 76 12.58 12.03 -4.89
CA SER A 76 13.75 11.62 -5.70
C SER A 76 13.33 11.26 -7.13
N THR A 77 12.13 10.68 -7.30
CA THR A 77 11.50 10.43 -8.62
C THR A 77 9.98 10.62 -8.52
N PRO A 78 9.27 10.86 -9.65
CA PRO A 78 7.82 11.08 -9.67
C PRO A 78 6.98 9.88 -9.21
N HIS A 79 7.59 8.70 -9.03
CA HIS A 79 6.91 7.46 -8.69
C HIS A 79 6.21 7.52 -7.33
N GLY A 80 6.90 7.96 -6.27
CA GLY A 80 6.33 8.03 -4.93
C GLY A 80 5.18 9.03 -4.81
N THR A 81 5.24 10.15 -5.53
CA THR A 81 4.13 11.13 -5.58
C THR A 81 2.89 10.52 -6.23
N THR A 82 3.06 9.71 -7.29
CA THR A 82 1.93 9.00 -7.93
C THR A 82 1.32 7.96 -6.98
N VAL A 83 2.14 7.25 -6.22
CA VAL A 83 1.67 6.32 -5.18
C VAL A 83 0.86 7.06 -4.10
N ALA A 84 1.36 8.20 -3.63
CA ALA A 84 0.64 9.04 -2.67
C ALA A 84 -0.70 9.54 -3.20
N ASP A 85 -0.70 10.00 -4.44
CA ASP A 85 -1.90 10.49 -5.12
C ASP A 85 -2.99 9.42 -5.23
N ILE A 86 -2.62 8.18 -5.53
CA ILE A 86 -3.55 7.06 -5.58
C ILE A 86 -4.18 6.81 -4.21
N ILE A 87 -3.37 6.72 -3.15
CA ILE A 87 -3.87 6.49 -1.80
C ILE A 87 -4.83 7.61 -1.37
N LEU A 88 -4.45 8.88 -1.62
CA LEU A 88 -5.27 10.04 -1.28
C LEU A 88 -6.55 10.14 -2.11
N THR A 89 -6.53 9.69 -3.37
CA THR A 89 -7.73 9.62 -4.22
C THR A 89 -8.72 8.60 -3.65
N ILE A 90 -8.24 7.47 -3.13
CA ILE A 90 -9.09 6.42 -2.55
C ILE A 90 -9.50 6.76 -1.10
N ALA A 91 -8.58 7.23 -0.28
CA ALA A 91 -8.78 7.53 1.14
C ALA A 91 -8.28 8.95 1.46
N PRO A 92 -9.10 9.99 1.20
CA PRO A 92 -8.65 11.39 1.16
C PRO A 92 -8.30 11.99 2.52
N ARG A 93 -8.55 11.31 3.63
CA ARG A 93 -8.31 11.82 4.99
C ARG A 93 -7.27 11.02 5.77
N VAL A 94 -6.48 10.17 5.11
CA VAL A 94 -5.35 9.50 5.77
C VAL A 94 -4.25 10.50 6.11
N GLN A 95 -3.49 10.22 7.18
CA GLN A 95 -2.21 10.88 7.41
C GLN A 95 -1.12 10.09 6.68
N LEU A 96 -0.41 10.75 5.76
CA LEU A 96 0.66 10.11 5.00
C LEU A 96 2.03 10.31 5.66
N PHE A 97 2.86 9.28 5.54
CA PHE A 97 4.28 9.32 5.86
C PHE A 97 5.09 8.88 4.64
N SER A 98 5.94 9.78 4.15
CA SER A 98 6.80 9.55 3.00
C SER A 98 8.17 9.05 3.46
N ALA A 99 8.50 7.79 3.20
CA ALA A 99 9.83 7.24 3.39
C ALA A 99 10.55 7.20 2.04
N ASP A 100 11.40 8.18 1.75
CA ASP A 100 12.26 8.16 0.57
C ASP A 100 13.46 7.24 0.83
N VAL A 101 13.51 6.12 0.11
CA VAL A 101 14.57 5.11 0.22
C VAL A 101 15.49 5.07 -1.01
N PHE A 102 15.19 5.89 -2.04
CA PHE A 102 15.99 5.96 -3.26
C PHE A 102 17.08 7.05 -3.19
N GLY A 103 16.76 8.17 -2.53
CA GLY A 103 17.68 9.28 -2.40
C GLY A 103 18.19 9.83 -3.74
N PRO A 104 19.22 10.69 -3.71
CA PRO A 104 19.72 11.36 -4.92
C PRO A 104 20.32 10.41 -5.97
N ARG A 105 20.68 9.19 -5.60
CA ARG A 105 21.25 8.20 -6.52
C ARG A 105 20.20 7.42 -7.31
N GLY A 106 18.92 7.55 -6.97
CA GLY A 106 17.82 6.84 -7.63
C GLY A 106 17.90 5.31 -7.50
N SER A 107 18.67 4.78 -6.54
CA SER A 107 18.83 3.36 -6.27
C SER A 107 18.50 3.05 -4.82
N CYS A 108 17.86 1.92 -4.58
CA CYS A 108 17.42 1.50 -3.27
C CYS A 108 18.11 0.20 -2.84
N GLU A 109 18.60 0.19 -1.61
CA GLU A 109 19.16 -0.98 -0.95
C GLU A 109 18.09 -1.65 -0.07
N VAL A 110 18.13 -2.98 0.04
CA VAL A 110 17.18 -3.74 0.89
C VAL A 110 17.27 -3.31 2.35
N GLU A 111 18.46 -3.03 2.82
CA GLU A 111 18.73 -2.56 4.19
C GLU A 111 18.05 -1.23 4.49
N THR A 112 18.04 -0.32 3.52
CA THR A 112 17.35 0.98 3.62
C THR A 112 15.82 0.78 3.69
N VAL A 113 15.28 -0.16 2.90
CA VAL A 113 13.85 -0.52 2.98
C VAL A 113 13.50 -1.10 4.35
N ILE A 114 14.34 -2.00 4.88
CA ILE A 114 14.16 -2.59 6.22
C ILE A 114 14.19 -1.50 7.30
N GLN A 115 15.13 -0.56 7.20
CA GLN A 115 15.21 0.57 8.13
C GLN A 115 13.95 1.44 8.09
N ALA A 116 13.49 1.81 6.89
CA ALA A 116 12.28 2.60 6.69
C ALA A 116 11.04 1.86 7.22
N LEU A 117 10.94 0.55 6.98
CA LEU A 117 9.84 -0.27 7.49
C LEU A 117 9.80 -0.26 9.03
N ARG A 118 10.94 -0.50 9.68
CA ARG A 118 11.04 -0.45 11.15
C ARG A 118 10.68 0.95 11.68
N TRP A 119 11.12 2.00 11.00
CA TRP A 119 10.81 3.37 11.39
C TRP A 119 9.32 3.68 11.27
N ALA A 120 8.68 3.27 10.19
CA ALA A 120 7.24 3.39 9.98
C ALA A 120 6.43 2.70 11.08
N VAL A 121 6.87 1.51 11.50
CA VAL A 121 6.22 0.72 12.56
C VAL A 121 6.50 1.28 13.95
N ASP A 122 7.76 1.54 14.27
CA ASP A 122 8.19 1.78 15.65
C ASP A 122 8.18 3.27 16.04
N VAL A 123 8.37 4.17 15.08
CA VAL A 123 8.45 5.62 15.34
C VAL A 123 7.19 6.33 14.86
N TRP A 124 6.82 6.20 13.60
CA TRP A 124 5.64 6.87 13.04
C TRP A 124 4.32 6.20 13.43
N LYS A 125 4.39 4.94 13.94
CA LYS A 125 3.19 4.17 14.36
C LYS A 125 2.15 4.08 13.25
N CYS A 126 2.60 3.81 12.03
CA CYS A 126 1.73 3.61 10.89
C CYS A 126 0.94 2.31 11.03
N GLN A 127 -0.33 2.31 10.66
CA GLN A 127 -1.17 1.11 10.62
C GLN A 127 -1.06 0.39 9.28
N ILE A 128 -0.71 1.12 8.21
CA ILE A 128 -0.54 0.58 6.86
C ILE A 128 0.82 1.01 6.33
N VAL A 129 1.53 0.10 5.67
CA VAL A 129 2.74 0.41 4.90
C VAL A 129 2.59 -0.11 3.48
N ASN A 130 2.71 0.79 2.51
CA ASN A 130 2.70 0.47 1.09
C ASN A 130 4.12 0.37 0.54
N LEU A 131 4.42 -0.74 -0.11
CA LEU A 131 5.69 -1.07 -0.74
C LEU A 131 5.46 -1.26 -2.24
N SER A 132 5.48 -0.14 -3.00
CA SER A 132 5.37 -0.15 -4.46
C SER A 132 6.72 -0.39 -5.14
N LEU A 133 7.58 -1.14 -4.49
CA LEU A 133 8.91 -1.51 -4.94
C LEU A 133 9.16 -3.00 -4.70
N GLY A 134 10.14 -3.56 -5.40
CA GLY A 134 10.48 -4.96 -5.21
C GLY A 134 11.87 -5.30 -5.76
N VAL A 135 12.47 -6.31 -5.16
CA VAL A 135 13.75 -6.88 -5.60
C VAL A 135 13.48 -8.23 -6.25
N PRO A 136 13.82 -8.44 -7.53
CA PRO A 136 13.71 -9.73 -8.17
C PRO A 136 14.48 -10.82 -7.41
N GLU A 137 13.95 -12.04 -7.40
CA GLU A 137 14.57 -13.18 -6.69
C GLU A 137 16.03 -13.39 -7.09
N SER A 138 16.36 -13.18 -8.37
CA SER A 138 17.72 -13.27 -8.90
C SER A 138 18.72 -12.31 -8.23
N ARG A 139 18.25 -11.20 -7.67
CA ARG A 139 19.06 -10.21 -6.94
C ARG A 139 19.04 -10.38 -5.41
N LEU A 140 18.18 -11.24 -4.88
CA LEU A 140 18.06 -11.51 -3.44
C LEU A 140 18.36 -12.98 -3.11
N GLN A 141 19.42 -13.52 -3.70
CA GLN A 141 19.85 -14.92 -3.50
C GLN A 141 20.56 -15.15 -2.17
N GLN A 142 21.12 -14.10 -1.55
CA GLN A 142 21.82 -14.21 -0.26
C GLN A 142 20.80 -14.47 0.85
N LEU A 143 20.81 -15.71 1.36
CA LEU A 143 19.88 -16.17 2.39
C LEU A 143 19.84 -15.28 3.65
N PRO A 144 20.98 -14.80 4.22
CA PRO A 144 20.93 -13.93 5.39
C PRO A 144 20.15 -12.62 5.14
N ARG A 145 20.39 -11.97 3.98
CA ARG A 145 19.74 -10.73 3.58
C ARG A 145 18.23 -10.93 3.38
N ARG A 146 17.86 -12.02 2.70
CA ARG A 146 16.47 -12.40 2.49
C ARG A 146 15.76 -12.69 3.80
N HIS A 147 16.39 -13.41 4.75
CA HIS A 147 15.84 -13.67 6.07
C HIS A 147 15.67 -12.40 6.90
N GLN A 148 16.61 -11.46 6.83
CA GLN A 148 16.47 -10.17 7.52
C GLN A 148 15.26 -9.38 7.00
N PHE A 149 15.02 -9.40 5.70
CA PHE A 149 13.86 -8.74 5.11
C PHE A 149 12.55 -9.44 5.52
N LEU A 150 12.50 -10.77 5.44
CA LEU A 150 11.35 -11.53 5.91
C LEU A 150 11.04 -11.24 7.39
N ARG A 151 12.05 -11.24 8.26
CA ARG A 151 11.86 -10.92 9.68
C ARG A 151 11.29 -9.52 9.89
N ALA A 152 11.73 -8.53 9.13
CA ALA A 152 11.17 -7.18 9.25
C ALA A 152 9.68 -7.14 8.84
N VAL A 153 9.29 -7.93 7.84
CA VAL A 153 7.89 -8.08 7.43
C VAL A 153 7.07 -8.80 8.51
N GLU A 154 7.59 -9.89 9.08
CA GLU A 154 6.94 -10.63 10.17
C GLU A 154 6.79 -9.76 11.44
N ASP A 155 7.85 -9.03 11.83
CA ASP A 155 7.83 -8.12 12.97
C ASP A 155 6.75 -7.04 12.82
N ALA A 156 6.58 -6.49 11.62
CA ALA A 156 5.53 -5.52 11.33
C ALA A 156 4.13 -6.17 11.47
N TYR A 157 3.94 -7.37 10.94
CA TYR A 157 2.69 -8.12 11.06
C TYR A 157 2.33 -8.41 12.54
N TYR A 158 3.29 -8.85 13.35
CA TYR A 158 3.09 -9.11 14.78
C TYR A 158 2.85 -7.83 15.61
N LYS A 159 3.21 -6.67 15.07
CA LYS A 159 2.89 -5.36 15.64
C LYS A 159 1.59 -4.77 15.08
N ASP A 160 0.75 -5.59 14.48
CA ASP A 160 -0.55 -5.23 13.93
C ASP A 160 -0.48 -4.21 12.77
N VAL A 161 0.64 -4.15 12.02
CA VAL A 161 0.79 -3.29 10.85
C VAL A 161 0.50 -4.07 9.58
N LEU A 162 -0.42 -3.54 8.77
CA LEU A 162 -0.79 -4.10 7.48
C LEU A 162 0.22 -3.66 6.40
N LEU A 163 0.94 -4.61 5.84
CA LEU A 163 1.84 -4.38 4.72
C LEU A 163 1.17 -4.75 3.40
N LEU A 164 1.32 -3.90 2.39
CA LEU A 164 0.93 -4.20 1.01
C LEU A 164 2.16 -4.08 0.11
N ALA A 165 2.40 -5.08 -0.71
CA ALA A 165 3.55 -5.15 -1.58
C ALA A 165 3.15 -5.44 -3.03
N ALA A 166 3.67 -4.63 -3.96
CA ALA A 166 3.49 -4.84 -5.38
C ALA A 166 4.21 -6.11 -5.85
N ALA A 167 3.53 -6.96 -6.61
CA ALA A 167 4.14 -8.06 -7.33
C ALA A 167 5.09 -7.53 -8.42
N HIS A 168 5.88 -8.39 -9.03
CA HIS A 168 6.67 -8.00 -10.20
C HIS A 168 5.75 -7.68 -11.39
N ASN A 169 6.11 -6.69 -12.21
CA ASN A 169 5.30 -6.33 -13.39
C ASN A 169 5.16 -7.48 -14.41
N GLU A 170 6.10 -8.42 -14.41
CA GLU A 170 6.09 -9.66 -15.22
C GLU A 170 5.57 -10.87 -14.45
N HIS A 171 4.83 -10.65 -13.36
CA HIS A 171 4.19 -11.76 -12.66
C HIS A 171 3.21 -12.51 -13.61
N PRO A 172 3.17 -13.87 -13.63
CA PRO A 172 3.84 -14.81 -12.72
C PRO A 172 5.25 -15.25 -13.14
N LEU A 173 5.84 -14.72 -14.21
CA LEU A 173 7.13 -15.17 -14.75
C LEU A 173 8.31 -14.82 -13.83
N THR A 174 8.21 -13.67 -13.15
CA THR A 174 9.26 -13.19 -12.25
C THR A 174 8.72 -13.03 -10.84
N ARG A 175 9.42 -13.63 -9.87
CA ARG A 175 9.16 -13.50 -8.43
C ARG A 175 9.93 -12.31 -7.89
N SER A 176 9.29 -11.49 -7.02
CA SER A 176 9.96 -10.38 -6.34
C SER A 176 9.60 -10.32 -4.85
N TYR A 177 10.51 -9.74 -4.08
CA TYR A 177 10.36 -9.51 -2.65
C TYR A 177 10.21 -8.01 -2.36
N PRO A 178 9.34 -7.63 -1.39
CA PRO A 178 8.75 -8.48 -0.36
C PRO A 178 7.44 -9.18 -0.76
N ALA A 179 6.83 -8.93 -1.94
CA ALA A 179 5.54 -9.51 -2.31
C ALA A 179 5.49 -11.04 -2.16
N ALA A 180 6.58 -11.73 -2.49
CA ALA A 180 6.68 -13.19 -2.37
C ALA A 180 6.81 -13.70 -0.92
N PHE A 181 6.80 -12.83 0.09
CA PHE A 181 6.73 -13.21 1.50
C PHE A 181 5.29 -13.40 2.02
N ALA A 182 4.25 -13.14 1.20
CA ALA A 182 2.89 -13.43 1.62
C ALA A 182 2.81 -14.85 2.27
N PRO A 183 2.08 -15.03 3.40
CA PRO A 183 0.86 -14.32 3.83
C PRO A 183 1.00 -13.23 4.92
N PRO A 184 2.15 -12.97 5.59
CA PRO A 184 2.19 -11.90 6.60
C PRO A 184 2.03 -10.48 6.01
N LEU A 185 1.94 -10.35 4.71
CA LEU A 185 1.59 -9.14 3.97
C LEU A 185 0.56 -9.46 2.89
N LEU A 186 -0.05 -8.43 2.30
CA LEU A 186 -0.89 -8.58 1.12
C LEU A 186 -0.04 -8.33 -0.14
N SER A 187 0.09 -9.35 -0.98
CA SER A 187 0.72 -9.23 -2.28
C SER A 187 -0.31 -8.83 -3.34
N VAL A 188 0.03 -7.84 -4.19
CA VAL A 188 -0.91 -7.20 -5.11
C VAL A 188 -0.38 -7.21 -6.52
N ASP A 189 -1.15 -7.79 -7.44
CA ASP A 189 -0.94 -7.71 -8.89
C ASP A 189 -1.87 -6.65 -9.50
N LYS A 190 -1.57 -6.23 -10.70
CA LYS A 190 -2.36 -5.25 -11.45
C LYS A 190 -3.52 -5.88 -12.20
N SER A 191 -4.62 -5.16 -12.26
CA SER A 191 -5.72 -5.39 -13.19
C SER A 191 -6.29 -4.04 -13.66
N LEU A 192 -7.08 -4.05 -14.71
CA LEU A 192 -7.78 -2.86 -15.16
C LEU A 192 -9.24 -2.99 -14.76
N PHE A 193 -9.62 -2.25 -13.75
CA PHE A 193 -11.00 -2.16 -13.28
C PHE A 193 -11.55 -0.76 -13.61
N ASP A 194 -12.81 -0.67 -14.01
CA ASP A 194 -13.49 0.62 -14.26
C ASP A 194 -13.70 1.41 -12.97
N ASP A 195 -13.94 0.70 -11.86
CA ASP A 195 -14.07 1.29 -10.53
C ASP A 195 -12.75 1.11 -9.75
N PRO A 196 -12.09 2.20 -9.34
CA PRO A 196 -10.85 2.14 -8.58
C PRO A 196 -10.98 1.50 -7.18
N LEU A 197 -12.23 1.35 -6.67
CA LEU A 197 -12.52 0.59 -5.46
C LEU A 197 -12.72 -0.90 -5.72
N HIS A 198 -12.56 -1.34 -6.97
CA HIS A 198 -12.66 -2.75 -7.32
C HIS A 198 -11.33 -3.45 -7.10
N PHE A 199 -11.41 -4.64 -6.53
CA PHE A 199 -10.30 -5.57 -6.36
C PHE A 199 -10.80 -7.00 -6.52
N ALA A 200 -9.87 -7.92 -6.77
CA ALA A 200 -10.14 -9.36 -6.80
C ALA A 200 -9.20 -10.09 -5.85
N TYR A 201 -9.67 -11.21 -5.31
CA TYR A 201 -8.85 -12.15 -4.54
C TYR A 201 -8.45 -13.33 -5.44
N LEU A 202 -7.18 -13.65 -5.43
CA LEU A 202 -6.61 -14.71 -6.27
C LEU A 202 -6.14 -15.87 -5.39
N LEU A 203 -6.53 -17.08 -5.76
CA LEU A 203 -5.99 -18.32 -5.18
C LEU A 203 -4.70 -18.71 -5.94
N ARG A 204 -3.66 -17.90 -5.81
CA ARG A 204 -2.35 -18.15 -6.42
C ARG A 204 -1.28 -18.27 -5.35
N ASP A 205 -0.23 -19.03 -5.65
CA ASP A 205 0.84 -19.37 -4.69
C ASP A 205 1.59 -18.17 -4.09
N GLN A 206 1.56 -16.99 -4.74
CA GLN A 206 2.43 -15.89 -4.35
C GLN A 206 1.81 -14.50 -4.46
N VAL A 207 0.66 -14.37 -5.11
CA VAL A 207 -0.06 -13.11 -5.22
C VAL A 207 -1.51 -13.36 -4.87
N GLU A 208 -1.98 -12.62 -3.89
CA GLU A 208 -3.28 -12.88 -3.29
C GLU A 208 -4.37 -11.97 -3.82
N PHE A 209 -4.01 -10.73 -4.24
CA PHE A 209 -4.98 -9.74 -4.67
C PHE A 209 -4.64 -9.15 -6.04
N GLN A 210 -5.67 -8.70 -6.74
CA GLN A 210 -5.54 -7.74 -7.84
C GLN A 210 -6.29 -6.46 -7.47
N ALA A 211 -5.70 -5.32 -7.86
CA ALA A 211 -6.34 -4.02 -7.74
C ALA A 211 -6.10 -3.19 -9.01
N HIS A 212 -6.73 -2.00 -9.09
CA HIS A 212 -6.61 -1.15 -10.27
C HIS A 212 -5.16 -0.72 -10.48
N GLY A 213 -4.66 -0.98 -11.69
CA GLY A 213 -3.23 -0.87 -12.03
C GLY A 213 -2.84 0.41 -12.77
N ARG A 214 -3.60 1.52 -12.66
CA ARG A 214 -3.24 2.80 -13.29
C ARG A 214 -3.10 3.91 -12.25
N GLY A 215 -2.14 4.81 -12.48
CA GLY A 215 -2.00 6.06 -11.74
C GLY A 215 -2.91 7.16 -12.28
N TYR A 216 -2.94 8.30 -11.61
CA TYR A 216 -3.76 9.45 -12.00
C TYR A 216 -2.91 10.69 -12.38
N LEU A 217 -1.59 10.62 -12.20
CA LEU A 217 -0.67 11.71 -12.49
C LEU A 217 0.19 11.40 -13.71
N GLY A 218 0.29 12.38 -14.63
CA GLY A 218 1.20 12.37 -15.76
C GLY A 218 1.13 11.11 -16.63
N PRO A 219 2.27 10.62 -17.13
CA PRO A 219 2.33 9.46 -18.05
C PRO A 219 1.89 8.15 -17.38
N PHE A 220 1.95 8.07 -16.06
CA PHE A 220 1.57 6.87 -15.30
C PHE A 220 0.07 6.53 -15.35
N ALA A 221 -0.76 7.45 -15.81
CA ALA A 221 -2.17 7.17 -16.11
C ALA A 221 -2.33 6.23 -17.33
N GLN A 222 -1.33 6.11 -18.18
CA GLN A 222 -1.38 5.33 -19.42
C GLN A 222 -0.82 3.91 -19.25
N GLU A 223 0.17 3.73 -18.40
CA GLU A 223 0.91 2.47 -18.27
C GLU A 223 0.48 1.69 -17.02
N PRO A 224 -0.19 0.53 -17.20
CA PRO A 224 -0.54 -0.32 -16.08
C PRO A 224 0.68 -0.91 -15.40
N ALA A 225 0.76 -0.76 -14.07
CA ALA A 225 1.82 -1.35 -13.26
C ALA A 225 1.30 -1.86 -11.92
N THR A 226 2.00 -2.86 -11.36
CA THR A 226 1.71 -3.38 -10.02
C THR A 226 1.98 -2.34 -8.94
N SER A 227 2.91 -1.41 -9.21
CA SER A 227 3.20 -0.25 -8.35
C SER A 227 1.99 0.67 -8.13
N TRP A 228 1.03 0.66 -9.05
CA TRP A 228 -0.22 1.42 -8.90
C TRP A 228 -1.31 0.60 -8.22
N ALA A 229 -1.29 -0.72 -8.36
CA ALA A 229 -2.29 -1.61 -7.77
C ALA A 229 -2.15 -1.71 -6.23
N ALA A 230 -0.93 -1.81 -5.72
CA ALA A 230 -0.69 -1.87 -4.28
C ALA A 230 -1.26 -0.65 -3.52
N PRO A 231 -1.03 0.62 -3.94
CA PRO A 231 -1.61 1.77 -3.26
C PRO A 231 -3.13 1.88 -3.41
N HIS A 232 -3.74 1.37 -4.48
CA HIS A 232 -5.21 1.27 -4.54
C HIS A 232 -5.74 0.38 -3.42
N LEU A 233 -5.16 -0.81 -3.25
CA LEU A 233 -5.58 -1.71 -2.17
C LEU A 233 -5.23 -1.14 -0.78
N ALA A 234 -4.13 -0.38 -0.64
CA ALA A 234 -3.80 0.32 0.60
C ALA A 234 -4.85 1.38 0.97
N GLY A 235 -5.29 2.17 0.00
CA GLY A 235 -6.38 3.12 0.18
C GLY A 235 -7.70 2.43 0.56
N ILE A 236 -8.03 1.31 -0.09
CA ILE A 236 -9.20 0.48 0.24
C ILE A 236 -9.11 -0.03 1.68
N ALA A 237 -7.96 -0.54 2.10
CA ALA A 237 -7.74 -0.98 3.47
C ALA A 237 -7.86 0.17 4.48
N ALA A 238 -7.34 1.36 4.14
CA ALA A 238 -7.46 2.55 4.98
C ALA A 238 -8.93 2.97 5.17
N ARG A 239 -9.77 2.86 4.12
CA ARG A 239 -11.22 3.08 4.25
C ARG A 239 -11.86 2.13 5.26
N LEU A 240 -11.53 0.84 5.22
CA LEU A 240 -12.04 -0.15 6.17
C LEU A 240 -11.58 0.16 7.60
N MET A 241 -10.29 0.46 7.77
CA MET A 241 -9.72 0.76 9.09
C MET A 241 -10.26 2.06 9.69
N SER A 242 -10.68 3.04 8.88
CA SER A 242 -11.34 4.25 9.37
C SER A 242 -12.76 3.99 9.88
N LEU A 243 -13.47 2.98 9.35
CA LEU A 243 -14.78 2.55 9.87
C LEU A 243 -14.66 1.80 11.20
N ARG A 244 -13.61 1.05 11.36
CA ARG A 244 -13.35 0.24 12.56
C ARG A 244 -11.89 0.37 12.99
N PRO A 245 -11.56 1.36 13.83
CA PRO A 245 -10.22 1.49 14.40
C PRO A 245 -9.78 0.22 15.15
N GLY A 246 -8.52 -0.12 15.03
CA GLY A 246 -7.94 -1.29 15.69
C GLY A 246 -8.10 -2.61 14.93
N LEU A 247 -8.65 -2.60 13.69
CA LEU A 247 -8.61 -3.79 12.84
C LEU A 247 -7.16 -4.25 12.62
N LYS A 248 -6.95 -5.54 12.80
CA LYS A 248 -5.67 -6.20 12.61
C LYS A 248 -5.47 -6.65 11.16
N PRO A 249 -4.23 -6.89 10.71
CA PRO A 249 -3.95 -7.30 9.34
C PRO A 249 -4.77 -8.50 8.86
N PHE A 250 -4.90 -9.54 9.68
CA PHE A 250 -5.68 -10.73 9.33
C PHE A 250 -7.19 -10.42 9.21
N GLU A 251 -7.72 -9.51 10.05
CA GLU A 251 -9.13 -9.11 9.99
C GLU A 251 -9.42 -8.32 8.71
N VAL A 252 -8.54 -7.36 8.35
CA VAL A 252 -8.64 -6.61 7.10
C VAL A 252 -8.60 -7.56 5.90
N LYS A 253 -7.65 -8.49 5.87
CA LYS A 253 -7.54 -9.51 4.81
C LYS A 253 -8.81 -10.37 4.71
N THR A 254 -9.35 -10.79 5.85
CA THR A 254 -10.58 -11.58 5.92
C THR A 254 -11.78 -10.79 5.39
N ILE A 255 -11.93 -9.52 5.79
CA ILE A 255 -13.01 -8.64 5.28
C ILE A 255 -12.88 -8.47 3.77
N LEU A 256 -11.68 -8.16 3.25
CA LEU A 256 -11.44 -8.05 1.81
C LEU A 256 -11.81 -9.34 1.07
N TYR A 257 -11.41 -10.51 1.59
CA TYR A 257 -11.78 -11.81 1.02
C TYR A 257 -13.31 -11.99 0.94
N TRP A 258 -14.03 -11.71 2.03
CA TRP A 258 -15.49 -11.86 2.06
C TRP A 258 -16.20 -10.83 1.20
N MET A 259 -15.69 -9.61 1.09
CA MET A 259 -16.21 -8.59 0.18
C MET A 259 -16.09 -9.05 -1.29
N PHE A 260 -14.98 -9.66 -1.66
CA PHE A 260 -14.80 -10.26 -2.99
C PHE A 260 -15.80 -11.40 -3.23
N ARG A 261 -15.95 -12.30 -2.25
CA ARG A 261 -16.90 -13.42 -2.34
C ARG A 261 -18.35 -12.95 -2.45
N ALA A 262 -18.76 -11.96 -1.67
CA ALA A 262 -20.09 -11.38 -1.71
C ALA A 262 -20.44 -10.76 -3.08
N ARG A 263 -19.43 -10.22 -3.78
CA ARG A 263 -19.59 -9.67 -5.13
C ARG A 263 -19.74 -10.76 -6.18
N SER A 264 -19.05 -11.88 -6.02
CA SER A 264 -19.07 -13.01 -6.97
C SER A 264 -20.36 -13.84 -6.88
N LEU A 265 -21.24 -13.58 -5.92
CA LEU A 265 -22.53 -14.23 -5.74
C LEU A 265 -23.70 -13.45 -6.39
N LYS A 266 -23.42 -12.27 -6.94
CA LYS A 266 -24.36 -11.46 -7.73
C LYS A 266 -24.08 -11.64 -9.23
#